data_65bd3e3799d70a9e9fa2b6bd4ff1a6f7
#
_entry.id   65bd3e3799d70a9e9fa2b6bd4ff1a6f7
#
_cell.length_a   1.000
_cell.length_b   1.000
_cell.length_c   1.000
_cell.angle_alpha   90.00
_cell.angle_beta   90.00
_cell.angle_gamma   90.00
#
_symmetry.space_group_name_H-M   'P 1'
#
loop_
_entity.id
_entity.type
_entity.pdbx_description
1 polymer ?
#
loop_
_entity_poly.entity_id
_entity_poly.type
_entity_poly.pdbx_seq_one_letter_code
_entity_poly.pdbx_strand_id
1 'polypeptide(L)'
;PGVRIVAVEPKNVSALLGHEPGLHQIQGIGDGFIPAVLDVKLVDEVIEVTDEDAIETTRQLGRDHGLLVGISSGANIWAARQLAQRIEGNVATVLPDRAERYFSTALM
;
A
#
# COMPACT_ATOMS: atom_id res chain seq x y z
N PRO A 1 -19.68 8.31 -8.15
CA PRO A 1 -20.58 8.47 -7.01
C PRO A 1 -20.84 7.09 -6.40
N GLY A 2 -20.70 6.96 -5.10
CA GLY A 2 -20.87 5.69 -4.43
C GLY A 2 -19.63 4.83 -4.32
N VAL A 3 -18.59 5.12 -5.10
CA VAL A 3 -17.29 4.44 -4.99
C VAL A 3 -16.50 5.08 -3.85
N ARG A 4 -15.98 4.26 -2.96
CA ARG A 4 -15.08 4.75 -1.90
C ARG A 4 -13.65 4.72 -2.41
N ILE A 5 -12.95 5.82 -2.20
CA ILE A 5 -11.55 5.98 -2.57
C ILE A 5 -10.72 5.86 -1.29
N VAL A 6 -9.85 4.86 -1.25
CA VAL A 6 -9.02 4.59 -0.08
C VAL A 6 -7.55 4.78 -0.47
N ALA A 7 -6.86 5.66 0.24
CA ALA A 7 -5.43 5.84 0.06
C ALA A 7 -4.67 4.89 0.97
N VAL A 8 -3.54 4.37 0.48
CA VAL A 8 -2.67 3.47 1.23
C VAL A 8 -1.34 4.18 1.47
N GLU A 9 -0.93 4.28 2.72
CA GLU A 9 0.32 4.94 3.07
C GLU A 9 1.11 4.11 4.09
N PRO A 10 2.46 4.21 4.05
CA PRO A 10 3.29 3.62 5.10
C PRO A 10 2.97 4.25 6.45
N LYS A 11 2.86 3.45 7.48
CA LYS A 11 2.46 3.91 8.81
C LYS A 11 3.36 5.01 9.35
N ASN A 12 4.66 4.96 9.04
CA ASN A 12 5.63 5.89 9.61
C ASN A 12 5.76 7.21 8.83
N VAL A 13 5.11 7.32 7.65
CA VAL A 13 5.22 8.54 6.81
C VAL A 13 3.86 8.91 6.20
N SER A 14 2.78 8.75 6.96
CA SER A 14 1.43 9.01 6.44
C SER A 14 1.15 10.51 6.41
N ALA A 15 1.48 11.17 5.30
CA ALA A 15 1.30 12.61 5.13
C ALA A 15 -0.17 13.01 5.14
N LEU A 16 -1.06 12.16 4.60
CA LEU A 16 -2.50 12.44 4.56
C LEU A 16 -3.14 12.44 5.93
N LEU A 17 -2.51 11.80 6.92
CA LEU A 17 -2.97 11.82 8.31
C LEU A 17 -2.17 12.81 9.16
N GLY A 18 -1.30 13.62 8.54
CA GLY A 18 -0.53 14.64 9.23
C GLY A 18 0.68 14.13 10.00
N HIS A 19 1.10 12.90 9.75
CA HIS A 19 2.29 12.34 10.40
C HIS A 19 3.57 12.90 9.79
N GLU A 20 4.61 13.01 10.61
CA GLU A 20 5.92 13.45 10.15
C GLU A 20 6.56 12.36 9.27
N PRO A 21 7.33 12.75 8.23
CA PRO A 21 8.05 11.76 7.43
C PRO A 21 9.06 10.98 8.29
N GLY A 22 9.14 9.68 8.04
CA GLY A 22 10.06 8.79 8.74
C GLY A 22 10.62 7.75 7.78
N LEU A 23 11.42 6.83 8.34
CA LEU A 23 11.99 5.74 7.54
C LEU A 23 10.95 4.64 7.33
N HIS A 24 10.92 4.10 6.11
CA HIS A 24 10.09 2.95 5.79
C HIS A 24 10.75 2.13 4.68
N GLN A 25 10.25 0.92 4.46
CA GLN A 25 10.80 -0.03 3.48
C GLN A 25 9.86 -0.25 2.29
N ILE A 26 8.81 0.51 2.17
CA ILE A 26 7.84 0.37 1.07
C ILE A 26 8.23 1.35 -0.03
N GLN A 27 8.97 0.86 -1.02
CA GLN A 27 9.44 1.71 -2.11
C GLN A 27 8.28 2.12 -3.02
N GLY A 28 8.34 3.34 -3.53
CA GLY A 28 7.35 3.87 -4.47
C GLY A 28 6.16 4.57 -3.82
N ILE A 29 6.06 4.55 -2.49
CA ILE A 29 5.01 5.29 -1.77
C ILE A 29 5.62 5.94 -0.53
N GLY A 30 4.84 6.81 0.11
CA GLY A 30 5.27 7.41 1.36
C GLY A 30 6.39 8.42 1.19
N ASP A 31 6.29 9.32 0.21
CA ASP A 31 7.32 10.33 -0.06
C ASP A 31 7.37 11.44 0.98
N GLY A 32 6.46 11.43 1.94
CA GLY A 32 6.43 12.42 3.02
C GLY A 32 5.76 13.74 2.65
N PHE A 33 5.12 13.80 1.49
CA PHE A 33 4.39 14.99 1.07
C PHE A 33 3.12 14.57 0.32
N ILE A 34 2.21 15.54 0.15
CA ILE A 34 0.98 15.33 -0.62
C ILE A 34 1.22 15.82 -2.04
N PRO A 35 1.26 14.92 -3.06
CA PRO A 35 1.50 15.33 -4.44
C PRO A 35 0.45 16.32 -4.94
N ALA A 36 0.89 17.29 -5.77
CA ALA A 36 0.00 18.31 -6.31
C ALA A 36 -1.13 17.73 -7.18
N VAL A 37 -0.88 16.57 -7.81
CA VAL A 37 -1.89 15.92 -8.66
C VAL A 37 -2.99 15.23 -7.86
N LEU A 38 -2.77 15.01 -6.56
CA LEU A 38 -3.75 14.35 -5.71
C LEU A 38 -4.81 15.34 -5.23
N ASP A 39 -6.06 15.05 -5.55
CA ASP A 39 -7.19 15.77 -4.96
C ASP A 39 -7.57 15.09 -3.65
N VAL A 40 -7.09 15.63 -2.55
CA VAL A 40 -7.31 15.05 -1.20
C VAL A 40 -8.80 14.95 -0.88
N LYS A 41 -9.64 15.81 -1.48
CA LYS A 41 -11.08 15.78 -1.25
C LYS A 41 -11.76 14.53 -1.80
N LEU A 42 -11.12 13.82 -2.73
CA LEU A 42 -11.64 12.57 -3.28
C LEU A 42 -11.35 11.37 -2.39
N VAL A 43 -10.45 11.50 -1.43
CA VAL A 43 -10.05 10.40 -0.55
C VAL A 43 -11.07 10.25 0.57
N ASP A 44 -11.70 9.08 0.67
CA ASP A 44 -12.68 8.79 1.71
C ASP A 44 -12.04 8.25 2.98
N GLU A 45 -10.93 7.52 2.84
CA GLU A 45 -10.27 6.87 3.97
C GLU A 45 -8.78 6.70 3.65
N VAL A 46 -7.95 6.71 4.69
CA VAL A 46 -6.51 6.39 4.58
C VAL A 46 -6.24 5.15 5.43
N ILE A 47 -5.62 4.14 4.82
CA ILE A 47 -5.18 2.94 5.54
C ILE A 47 -3.67 2.98 5.62
N GLU A 48 -3.15 2.93 6.84
CA GLU A 48 -1.72 2.88 7.10
C GLU A 48 -1.24 1.43 7.15
N VAL A 49 -0.10 1.14 6.52
CA VAL A 49 0.49 -0.19 6.44
C VAL A 49 1.87 -0.17 7.07
N THR A 50 2.16 -1.13 7.93
CA THR A 50 3.51 -1.28 8.49
C THR A 50 4.42 -1.93 7.46
N ASP A 51 5.74 -1.71 7.61
CA ASP A 51 6.74 -2.36 6.76
C ASP A 51 6.60 -3.88 6.83
N GLU A 52 6.42 -4.41 8.04
CA GLU A 52 6.31 -5.86 8.26
C GLU A 52 5.11 -6.45 7.53
N ASP A 53 3.96 -5.79 7.62
CA ASP A 53 2.75 -6.27 6.96
C ASP A 53 2.87 -6.23 5.44
N ALA A 54 3.47 -5.16 4.90
CA ALA A 54 3.68 -5.03 3.47
C ALA A 54 4.62 -6.12 2.94
N ILE A 55 5.74 -6.33 3.62
CA ILE A 55 6.75 -7.32 3.22
C ILE A 55 6.19 -8.74 3.33
N GLU A 56 5.53 -9.06 4.44
CA GLU A 56 4.97 -10.41 4.62
C GLU A 56 3.86 -10.70 3.61
N THR A 57 3.00 -9.71 3.32
CA THR A 57 1.96 -9.89 2.30
C THR A 57 2.58 -10.12 0.92
N THR A 58 3.65 -9.38 0.59
CA THR A 58 4.36 -9.55 -0.67
C THR A 58 4.92 -10.97 -0.78
N ARG A 59 5.52 -11.49 0.30
CA ARG A 59 6.04 -12.85 0.33
C ARG A 59 4.94 -13.88 0.18
N GLN A 60 3.79 -13.67 0.83
CA GLN A 60 2.64 -14.57 0.70
C GLN A 60 2.13 -14.62 -0.74
N LEU A 61 2.08 -13.47 -1.43
CA LEU A 61 1.64 -13.45 -2.83
C LEU A 61 2.55 -14.29 -3.71
N GLY A 62 3.86 -14.23 -3.50
CA GLY A 62 4.82 -15.07 -4.22
C GLY A 62 4.67 -16.54 -3.88
N ARG A 63 4.62 -16.85 -2.58
CA ARG A 63 4.61 -18.22 -2.08
C ARG A 63 3.30 -18.96 -2.37
N ASP A 64 2.16 -18.28 -2.17
CA ASP A 64 0.85 -18.93 -2.20
C ASP A 64 0.10 -18.72 -3.51
N HIS A 65 0.42 -17.68 -4.26
CA HIS A 65 -0.31 -17.33 -5.49
C HIS A 65 0.60 -17.19 -6.72
N GLY A 66 1.90 -17.34 -6.56
CA GLY A 66 2.83 -17.21 -7.68
C GLY A 66 2.97 -15.80 -8.24
N LEU A 67 2.58 -14.78 -7.47
CA LEU A 67 2.63 -13.38 -7.90
C LEU A 67 3.91 -12.75 -7.37
N LEU A 68 4.89 -12.56 -8.24
CA LEU A 68 6.18 -11.97 -7.90
C LEU A 68 6.12 -10.46 -8.11
N VAL A 69 5.68 -9.75 -7.08
CA VAL A 69 5.38 -8.32 -7.13
C VAL A 69 6.27 -7.54 -6.14
N GLY A 70 6.24 -6.22 -6.25
CA GLY A 70 7.00 -5.36 -5.34
C GLY A 70 6.31 -5.16 -3.99
N ILE A 71 7.03 -4.53 -3.06
CA ILE A 71 6.52 -4.33 -1.69
C ILE A 71 5.32 -3.38 -1.66
N SER A 72 5.26 -2.37 -2.54
CA SER A 72 4.08 -1.51 -2.63
C SER A 72 2.83 -2.27 -3.06
N SER A 73 3.00 -3.30 -3.90
CA SER A 73 1.89 -4.19 -4.27
C SER A 73 1.40 -4.97 -3.05
N GLY A 74 2.33 -5.45 -2.21
CA GLY A 74 1.97 -6.10 -0.95
C GLY A 74 1.22 -5.17 -0.01
N ALA A 75 1.64 -3.91 0.08
CA ALA A 75 0.95 -2.91 0.88
C ALA A 75 -0.48 -2.71 0.39
N ASN A 76 -0.67 -2.60 -0.93
CA ASN A 76 -2.00 -2.43 -1.52
C ASN A 76 -2.90 -3.63 -1.25
N ILE A 77 -2.39 -4.84 -1.39
CA ILE A 77 -3.17 -6.06 -1.13
C ILE A 77 -3.51 -6.18 0.35
N TRP A 78 -2.57 -5.86 1.24
CA TRP A 78 -2.86 -5.89 2.68
C TRP A 78 -4.00 -4.94 3.02
N ALA A 79 -3.95 -3.70 2.51
CA ALA A 79 -5.00 -2.71 2.74
C ALA A 79 -6.34 -3.17 2.14
N ALA A 80 -6.31 -3.74 0.93
CA ALA A 80 -7.51 -4.24 0.28
C ALA A 80 -8.15 -5.38 1.09
N ARG A 81 -7.35 -6.27 1.68
CA ARG A 81 -7.85 -7.34 2.55
C ARG A 81 -8.51 -6.78 3.80
N GLN A 82 -7.93 -5.74 4.42
CA GLN A 82 -8.53 -5.11 5.59
C GLN A 82 -9.88 -4.50 5.24
N LEU A 83 -9.95 -3.81 4.10
CA LEU A 83 -11.18 -3.18 3.65
C LEU A 83 -12.25 -4.22 3.30
N ALA A 84 -11.87 -5.31 2.61
CA ALA A 84 -12.79 -6.36 2.20
C ALA A 84 -13.48 -7.04 3.38
N GLN A 85 -12.86 -7.04 4.56
CA GLN A 85 -13.46 -7.61 5.77
C GLN A 85 -14.54 -6.71 6.36
N ARG A 86 -14.62 -5.44 5.95
CA ARG A 86 -15.52 -4.45 6.53
C ARG A 86 -16.66 -4.05 5.61
N ILE A 87 -16.56 -4.36 4.32
CA ILE A 87 -17.56 -3.94 3.34
C ILE A 87 -18.02 -5.13 2.49
N GLU A 88 -19.20 -4.99 1.89
CA GLU A 88 -19.67 -5.87 0.84
C GLU A 88 -19.36 -5.23 -0.51
N GLY A 89 -19.23 -6.04 -1.55
CA GLY A 89 -18.93 -5.58 -2.89
C GLY A 89 -17.49 -5.83 -3.28
N ASN A 90 -17.09 -5.22 -4.39
CA ASN A 90 -15.77 -5.45 -4.98
C ASN A 90 -14.75 -4.43 -4.46
N VAL A 91 -13.55 -4.92 -4.19
CA VAL A 91 -12.40 -4.07 -3.86
C VAL A 91 -11.38 -4.23 -4.99
N ALA A 92 -11.00 -3.10 -5.60
CA ALA A 92 -10.03 -3.08 -6.68
C ALA A 92 -8.76 -2.36 -6.24
N THR A 93 -7.61 -2.87 -6.64
CA THR A 93 -6.32 -2.24 -6.39
C THR A 93 -5.38 -2.54 -7.55
N VAL A 94 -4.14 -2.03 -7.47
CA VAL A 94 -3.14 -2.25 -8.50
C VAL A 94 -1.88 -2.89 -7.90
N LEU A 95 -1.17 -3.62 -8.73
CA LEU A 95 0.13 -4.21 -8.40
C LEU A 95 1.18 -3.48 -9.26
N PRO A 96 1.74 -2.36 -8.76
CA PRO A 96 2.50 -1.43 -9.62
C PRO A 96 3.80 -1.99 -10.18
N ASP A 97 4.48 -2.85 -9.43
CA ASP A 97 5.82 -3.33 -9.78
C ASP A 97 5.97 -4.83 -9.58
N ARG A 98 7.05 -5.36 -10.18
CA ARG A 98 7.44 -6.76 -10.01
C ARG A 98 8.59 -6.88 -9.02
N ALA A 99 8.73 -8.09 -8.43
CA ALA A 99 9.68 -8.34 -7.34
C ALA A 99 11.14 -8.13 -7.75
N GLU A 100 11.51 -8.41 -8.99
CA GLU A 100 12.90 -8.29 -9.42
C GLU A 100 13.48 -6.90 -9.32
N ARG A 101 12.64 -5.87 -9.20
CA ARG A 101 13.10 -4.50 -9.00
C ARG A 101 13.60 -4.25 -7.58
N TYR A 102 13.37 -5.19 -6.66
CA TYR A 102 13.61 -4.99 -5.23
C TYR A 102 14.46 -6.09 -4.62
N PHE A 103 15.25 -6.81 -5.44
CA PHE A 103 16.07 -7.92 -4.95
C PHE A 103 17.10 -7.49 -3.91
N SER A 104 17.48 -6.20 -3.89
CA SER A 104 18.41 -5.68 -2.90
C SER A 104 17.72 -5.20 -1.61
N THR A 105 16.41 -5.37 -1.51
CA THR A 105 15.64 -4.92 -0.34
C THR A 105 15.34 -6.09 0.59
N ALA A 106 14.63 -5.79 1.68
CA ALA A 106 14.21 -6.79 2.66
C ALA A 106 13.23 -7.83 2.10
N LEU A 107 12.73 -7.67 0.86
CA LEU A 107 11.82 -8.61 0.23
C LEU A 107 12.45 -9.98 0.07
N MET A 108 13.71 -10.01 -0.30
CA MET A 108 14.49 -11.23 -0.50
C MET A 108 15.39 -11.50 0.75
#